data_037bc0ecc6cbe2b6cbf2dd77485059a7
#
_entry.id   037bc0ecc6cbe2b6cbf2dd77485059a7
#
_cell.length_a   1.000
_cell.length_b   1.000
_cell.length_c   1.000
_cell.angle_alpha   90.00
_cell.angle_beta   90.00
_cell.angle_gamma   90.00
#
_symmetry.space_group_name_H-M   'P 1'
#
loop_
_entity.id
_entity.type
_entity.pdbx_description
1 polymer ?
#
loop_
_entity_poly.entity_id
_entity_poly.type
_entity_poly.pdbx_seq_one_letter_code
_entity_poly.pdbx_strand_id
1 'polypeptide(L)'
;MPIVDGKYEAKIGTTFATVEEGIVEIKRMVQKSRRIRISNIPMCLLEELKPLLKDKDLMVILPMNEKPTENLKKLAPMATTKARIYVDYKGKEANSGSISFASTVFNIVWLNDNVLGVSTMEYGKCVKCLAGTFEGGWRYVQKW
;
A
#
# COMPACT_ATOMS: atom_id res chain seq x y z
N MET A 1 -4.34 19.62 3.68
CA MET A 1 -5.15 19.34 2.52
C MET A 1 -6.61 19.72 2.73
N PRO A 2 -7.27 20.03 1.66
CA PRO A 2 -8.63 20.53 1.76
C PRO A 2 -9.61 19.50 2.31
N ILE A 3 -10.59 20.03 2.99
CA ILE A 3 -11.78 19.29 3.38
C ILE A 3 -12.68 19.26 2.15
N VAL A 4 -13.16 18.10 1.81
CA VAL A 4 -14.08 17.94 0.71
C VAL A 4 -15.49 17.79 1.28
N ASP A 5 -16.33 18.79 1.06
CA ASP A 5 -17.74 18.86 1.47
C ASP A 5 -18.03 18.50 2.95
N GLY A 6 -17.01 18.55 3.79
CA GLY A 6 -17.14 18.23 5.22
C GLY A 6 -17.28 16.76 5.57
N LYS A 7 -17.22 15.87 4.57
CA LYS A 7 -17.36 14.42 4.82
C LYS A 7 -16.08 13.77 5.26
N TYR A 8 -14.96 14.21 4.75
CA TYR A 8 -13.66 13.72 5.17
C TYR A 8 -12.61 14.80 5.05
N GLU A 9 -11.53 14.59 5.78
CA GLU A 9 -10.40 15.48 5.82
C GLU A 9 -9.13 14.68 5.64
N ALA A 10 -8.35 14.99 4.60
CA ALA A 10 -7.07 14.37 4.38
C ALA A 10 -5.98 15.29 4.92
N LYS A 11 -5.15 14.77 5.79
CA LYS A 11 -3.99 15.49 6.31
C LYS A 11 -2.76 15.07 5.54
N ILE A 12 -1.93 16.05 5.17
CA ILE A 12 -0.61 15.74 4.63
C ILE A 12 0.18 15.07 5.76
N GLY A 13 0.64 13.87 5.49
CA GLY A 13 1.41 13.12 6.45
C GLY A 13 2.90 13.43 6.37
N THR A 14 3.68 12.51 6.88
CA THR A 14 5.13 12.61 6.96
C THR A 14 5.78 12.08 5.68
N THR A 15 6.74 12.82 5.15
CA THR A 15 7.70 12.29 4.18
C THR A 15 8.96 11.93 4.96
N PHE A 16 9.39 10.69 4.87
CA PHE A 16 10.54 10.24 5.62
C PHE A 16 11.84 10.69 4.96
N ALA A 17 12.82 11.04 5.76
CA ALA A 17 14.11 11.52 5.26
C ALA A 17 14.87 10.43 4.51
N THR A 18 14.73 9.18 4.95
CA THR A 18 15.32 8.01 4.28
C THR A 18 14.27 6.95 4.04
N VAL A 19 14.51 6.11 3.05
CA VAL A 19 13.67 4.93 2.77
C VAL A 19 13.64 4.00 3.98
N GLU A 20 14.77 3.80 4.62
CA GLU A 20 14.90 2.92 5.77
C GLU A 20 14.01 3.36 6.93
N GLU A 21 13.96 4.66 7.21
CA GLU A 21 13.07 5.19 8.23
C GLU A 21 11.61 4.92 7.90
N GLY A 22 11.25 5.10 6.63
CA GLY A 22 9.90 4.81 6.16
C GLY A 22 9.53 3.34 6.31
N ILE A 23 10.44 2.44 5.96
CA ILE A 23 10.21 1.00 6.08
C ILE A 23 10.11 0.57 7.55
N VAL A 24 10.92 1.12 8.42
CA VAL A 24 10.83 0.86 9.87
C VAL A 24 9.43 1.25 10.38
N GLU A 25 8.93 2.40 9.96
CA GLU A 25 7.60 2.85 10.37
C GLU A 25 6.49 1.96 9.80
N ILE A 26 6.62 1.51 8.56
CA ILE A 26 5.69 0.54 7.96
C ILE A 26 5.66 -0.73 8.80
N LYS A 27 6.80 -1.28 9.15
CA LYS A 27 6.88 -2.49 9.98
C LYS A 27 6.22 -2.31 11.33
N ARG A 28 6.43 -1.15 11.95
CA ARG A 28 5.80 -0.82 13.23
C ARG A 28 4.28 -0.80 13.11
N MET A 29 3.77 -0.18 12.06
CA MET A 29 2.33 -0.10 11.80
C MET A 29 1.74 -1.47 11.48
N VAL A 30 2.44 -2.29 10.71
CA VAL A 30 2.01 -3.66 10.40
C VAL A 30 1.87 -4.47 11.68
N GLN A 31 2.86 -4.40 12.57
CA GLN A 31 2.84 -5.17 13.81
C GLN A 31 1.64 -4.85 14.69
N LYS A 32 1.26 -3.57 14.79
CA LYS A 32 0.17 -3.15 15.67
C LYS A 32 -1.21 -3.11 15.03
N SER A 33 -1.28 -3.29 13.72
CA SER A 33 -2.55 -3.19 12.99
C SER A 33 -3.14 -4.57 12.73
N ARG A 34 -4.46 -4.66 12.75
CA ARG A 34 -5.15 -5.90 12.39
C ARG A 34 -5.53 -5.91 10.91
N ARG A 35 -6.07 -4.80 10.42
CA ARG A 35 -6.54 -4.68 9.03
C ARG A 35 -5.50 -3.98 8.20
N ILE A 36 -5.09 -4.64 7.10
CA ILE A 36 -4.06 -4.13 6.21
C ILE A 36 -4.47 -4.37 4.76
N ARG A 37 -4.33 -3.34 3.93
CA ARG A 37 -4.58 -3.44 2.49
C ARG A 37 -3.35 -2.97 1.74
N ILE A 38 -2.80 -3.84 0.92
CA ILE A 38 -1.55 -3.60 0.18
C ILE A 38 -1.86 -3.57 -1.31
N SER A 39 -1.36 -2.56 -2.01
CA SER A 39 -1.57 -2.42 -3.45
C SER A 39 -0.30 -1.94 -4.14
N ASN A 40 0.16 -2.71 -5.12
CA ASN A 40 1.22 -2.32 -6.05
C ASN A 40 2.53 -1.90 -5.38
N ILE A 41 3.01 -2.69 -4.43
CA ILE A 41 4.33 -2.49 -3.82
C ILE A 41 5.34 -3.46 -4.45
N PRO A 42 6.66 -3.16 -4.39
CA PRO A 42 7.64 -4.08 -4.95
C PRO A 42 7.64 -5.42 -4.22
N MET A 43 7.88 -6.49 -4.95
CA MET A 43 7.85 -7.84 -4.40
C MET A 43 8.88 -8.03 -3.28
N CYS A 44 10.04 -7.38 -3.36
CA CYS A 44 11.05 -7.45 -2.31
C CYS A 44 10.53 -6.88 -0.99
N LEU A 45 9.75 -5.80 -1.03
CA LEU A 45 9.15 -5.23 0.17
C LEU A 45 8.06 -6.16 0.74
N LEU A 46 7.24 -6.74 -0.12
CA LEU A 46 6.23 -7.70 0.31
C LEU A 46 6.88 -8.90 1.00
N GLU A 47 7.94 -9.45 0.44
CA GLU A 47 8.68 -10.55 1.05
C GLU A 47 9.29 -10.15 2.40
N GLU A 48 9.79 -8.93 2.51
CA GLU A 48 10.33 -8.42 3.78
C GLU A 48 9.26 -8.28 4.86
N LEU A 49 8.03 -7.88 4.46
CA LEU A 49 6.91 -7.74 5.40
C LEU A 49 6.24 -9.07 5.75
N LYS A 50 6.40 -10.08 4.92
CA LYS A 50 5.70 -11.37 5.03
C LYS A 50 5.68 -11.97 6.44
N PRO A 51 6.79 -12.03 7.19
CA PRO A 51 6.76 -12.59 8.55
C PRO A 51 5.84 -11.84 9.51
N LEU A 52 5.56 -10.56 9.24
CA LEU A 52 4.73 -9.72 10.09
C LEU A 52 3.24 -9.75 9.72
N LEU A 53 2.91 -10.34 8.57
CA LEU A 53 1.55 -10.30 8.01
C LEU A 53 0.67 -11.47 8.43
N LYS A 54 1.21 -12.42 9.14
CA LYS A 54 0.47 -13.61 9.57
C LYS A 54 -0.68 -13.24 10.50
N ASP A 55 -1.84 -13.88 10.28
CA ASP A 55 -3.05 -13.72 11.10
C ASP A 55 -3.64 -12.30 11.08
N LYS A 56 -3.37 -11.56 10.02
CA LYS A 56 -3.96 -10.24 9.80
C LYS A 56 -5.18 -10.33 8.88
N ASP A 57 -6.07 -9.35 8.98
CA ASP A 57 -7.11 -9.13 7.98
C ASP A 57 -6.46 -8.41 6.79
N LEU A 58 -5.97 -9.19 5.85
CA LEU A 58 -5.07 -8.74 4.79
C LEU A 58 -5.67 -9.04 3.42
N MET A 59 -5.55 -8.08 2.51
CA MET A 59 -5.75 -8.29 1.08
C MET A 59 -4.60 -7.61 0.33
N VAL A 60 -4.14 -8.24 -0.74
CA VAL A 60 -2.97 -7.78 -1.48
C VAL A 60 -3.25 -7.75 -2.99
N ILE A 61 -2.95 -6.61 -3.61
CA ILE A 61 -2.91 -6.48 -5.07
C ILE A 61 -1.45 -6.36 -5.48
N LEU A 62 -0.98 -7.36 -6.22
CA LEU A 62 0.40 -7.41 -6.71
C LEU A 62 0.60 -6.50 -7.92
N PRO A 63 1.84 -6.07 -8.19
CA PRO A 63 2.16 -5.32 -9.40
C PRO A 63 1.80 -6.08 -10.68
N MET A 64 1.63 -5.33 -11.77
CA MET A 64 1.34 -5.91 -13.09
C MET A 64 2.39 -6.96 -13.46
N ASN A 65 1.91 -8.09 -13.99
CA ASN A 65 2.72 -9.24 -14.40
C ASN A 65 3.30 -10.08 -13.26
N GLU A 66 3.01 -9.75 -12.01
CA GLU A 66 3.44 -10.55 -10.87
C GLU A 66 2.39 -11.60 -10.50
N LYS A 67 2.85 -12.76 -10.02
CA LYS A 67 2.00 -13.84 -9.54
C LYS A 67 2.38 -14.18 -8.11
N PRO A 68 1.41 -14.51 -7.25
CA PRO A 68 1.75 -14.94 -5.90
C PRO A 68 2.34 -16.36 -5.91
N THR A 69 3.30 -16.60 -5.03
CA THR A 69 3.76 -17.94 -4.73
C THR A 69 2.69 -18.68 -3.92
N GLU A 70 2.80 -19.99 -3.81
CA GLU A 70 1.86 -20.76 -2.99
C GLU A 70 1.89 -20.33 -1.53
N ASN A 71 3.05 -19.96 -1.01
CA ASN A 71 3.17 -19.46 0.36
C ASN A 71 2.47 -18.12 0.55
N LEU A 72 2.55 -17.23 -0.44
CA LEU A 72 1.85 -15.95 -0.40
C LEU A 72 0.33 -16.14 -0.48
N LYS A 73 -0.14 -17.05 -1.33
CA LYS A 73 -1.58 -17.34 -1.45
C LYS A 73 -2.19 -17.81 -0.14
N LYS A 74 -1.43 -18.55 0.66
CA LYS A 74 -1.89 -19.02 1.98
C LYS A 74 -2.03 -17.91 2.99
N LEU A 75 -1.36 -16.79 2.76
CA LEU A 75 -1.33 -15.67 3.69
C LEU A 75 -2.61 -14.84 3.63
N ALA A 76 -3.15 -14.62 2.43
CA ALA A 76 -4.29 -13.73 2.23
C ALA A 76 -4.87 -13.88 0.83
N PRO A 77 -6.10 -13.37 0.59
CA PRO A 77 -6.60 -13.18 -0.76
C PRO A 77 -5.65 -12.27 -1.54
N MET A 78 -5.29 -12.70 -2.74
CA MET A 78 -4.36 -11.96 -3.59
C MET A 78 -4.92 -11.76 -4.99
N ALA A 79 -4.49 -10.67 -5.60
CA ALA A 79 -4.82 -10.34 -6.97
C ALA A 79 -3.62 -9.66 -7.62
N THR A 80 -3.65 -9.53 -8.93
CA THR A 80 -2.61 -8.82 -9.69
C THR A 80 -3.27 -7.71 -10.48
N THR A 81 -2.72 -6.51 -10.43
CA THR A 81 -3.26 -5.39 -11.20
C THR A 81 -3.07 -5.61 -12.70
N LYS A 82 -4.05 -5.19 -13.47
CA LYS A 82 -4.01 -5.26 -14.93
C LYS A 82 -3.46 -3.98 -15.57
N ALA A 83 -3.20 -2.98 -14.76
CA ALA A 83 -2.77 -1.67 -15.23
C ALA A 83 -1.53 -1.22 -14.48
N ARG A 84 -0.74 -0.42 -15.14
CA ARG A 84 0.38 0.25 -14.49
C ARG A 84 -0.11 1.45 -13.71
N ILE A 85 0.47 1.67 -12.56
CA ILE A 85 0.21 2.83 -11.71
C ILE A 85 1.50 3.62 -11.62
N TYR A 86 1.53 4.75 -12.32
CA TYR A 86 2.73 5.56 -12.45
C TYR A 86 2.67 6.83 -11.64
N VAL A 87 3.84 7.33 -11.34
CA VAL A 87 4.02 8.68 -10.82
C VAL A 87 5.35 9.22 -11.35
N ASP A 88 5.38 10.53 -11.62
CA ASP A 88 6.65 11.20 -11.91
C ASP A 88 7.34 11.52 -10.59
N TYR A 89 8.49 10.91 -10.37
CA TYR A 89 9.27 11.10 -9.16
C TYR A 89 10.65 11.63 -9.56
N LYS A 90 10.86 12.93 -9.35
CA LYS A 90 12.14 13.59 -9.65
C LYS A 90 12.61 13.34 -11.09
N GLY A 91 11.70 13.48 -12.04
CA GLY A 91 11.99 13.27 -13.44
C GLY A 91 12.04 11.82 -13.90
N LYS A 92 11.72 10.86 -13.03
CA LYS A 92 11.67 9.44 -13.36
C LYS A 92 10.23 8.94 -13.35
N GLU A 93 9.87 8.15 -14.35
CA GLU A 93 8.60 7.46 -14.38
C GLU A 93 8.66 6.25 -13.46
N ALA A 94 8.13 6.39 -12.27
CA ALA A 94 8.19 5.37 -11.23
C ALA A 94 6.83 4.74 -10.99
N ASN A 95 6.80 3.63 -10.24
CA ASN A 95 5.58 3.00 -9.79
C ASN A 95 5.12 3.63 -8.48
N SER A 96 3.80 3.67 -8.29
CA SER A 96 3.18 4.15 -7.05
C SER A 96 2.38 3.03 -6.43
N GLY A 97 2.66 2.73 -5.19
CA GLY A 97 1.93 1.74 -4.42
C GLY A 97 1.52 2.26 -3.06
N SER A 98 0.74 1.47 -2.35
CA SER A 98 0.24 1.88 -1.05
C SER A 98 0.08 0.70 -0.09
N ILE A 99 0.22 1.02 1.20
CA ILE A 99 -0.15 0.13 2.29
C ILE A 99 -1.12 0.92 3.17
N SER A 100 -2.36 0.44 3.26
CA SER A 100 -3.43 1.13 3.98
C SER A 100 -3.72 0.43 5.30
N PHE A 101 -3.78 1.23 6.34
CA PHE A 101 -4.22 0.82 7.67
C PHE A 101 -5.59 1.45 7.96
N ALA A 102 -6.05 1.46 9.20
CA ALA A 102 -7.39 1.94 9.51
C ALA A 102 -7.63 3.40 9.09
N SER A 103 -6.67 4.29 9.35
CA SER A 103 -6.81 5.72 9.05
C SER A 103 -5.58 6.32 8.37
N THR A 104 -4.55 5.54 8.16
CA THR A 104 -3.27 6.00 7.61
C THR A 104 -2.94 5.20 6.36
N VAL A 105 -2.50 5.89 5.31
CA VAL A 105 -1.99 5.27 4.09
C VAL A 105 -0.52 5.61 3.95
N PHE A 106 0.30 4.59 3.72
CA PHE A 106 1.69 4.79 3.30
C PHE A 106 1.74 4.73 1.79
N ASN A 107 2.27 5.78 1.18
CA ASN A 107 2.53 5.82 -0.25
C ASN A 107 3.97 5.43 -0.51
N ILE A 108 4.15 4.52 -1.45
CA ILE A 108 5.46 3.96 -1.75
C ILE A 108 5.75 4.20 -3.22
N VAL A 109 6.83 4.92 -3.49
CA VAL A 109 7.32 5.16 -4.85
C VAL A 109 8.50 4.24 -5.08
N TRP A 110 8.47 3.47 -6.18
CA TRP A 110 9.49 2.47 -6.43
C TRP A 110 9.75 2.27 -7.93
N LEU A 111 10.91 1.75 -8.24
CA LEU A 111 11.33 1.46 -9.60
C LEU A 111 12.29 0.28 -9.60
N ASN A 112 12.08 -0.70 -10.50
CA ASN A 112 12.93 -1.88 -10.62
C ASN A 112 13.15 -2.59 -9.27
N ASP A 113 12.06 -2.78 -8.53
CA ASP A 113 12.07 -3.45 -7.21
C ASP A 113 12.79 -2.67 -6.11
N ASN A 114 13.19 -1.42 -6.36
CA ASN A 114 13.81 -0.54 -5.37
C ASN A 114 12.83 0.53 -4.90
N VAL A 115 12.69 0.69 -3.60
CA VAL A 115 11.88 1.76 -3.02
C VAL A 115 12.68 3.07 -3.11
N LEU A 116 12.06 4.09 -3.70
CA LEU A 116 12.67 5.41 -3.88
C LEU A 116 12.21 6.41 -2.83
N GLY A 117 11.00 6.25 -2.31
CA GLY A 117 10.46 7.17 -1.32
C GLY A 117 9.26 6.59 -0.60
N VAL A 118 9.06 7.02 0.62
CA VAL A 118 7.93 6.63 1.47
C VAL A 118 7.34 7.87 2.10
N SER A 119 6.03 8.00 2.06
CA SER A 119 5.31 9.08 2.72
C SER A 119 4.01 8.56 3.30
N THR A 120 3.42 9.31 4.23
CA THR A 120 2.15 8.94 4.84
C THR A 120 1.10 9.99 4.59
N MET A 121 -0.15 9.55 4.62
CA MET A 121 -1.31 10.43 4.61
C MET A 121 -2.34 9.87 5.59
N GLU A 122 -2.89 10.74 6.43
CA GLU A 122 -3.91 10.36 7.39
C GLU A 122 -5.28 10.87 6.95
N TYR A 123 -6.28 9.99 7.01
CA TYR A 123 -7.67 10.34 6.70
C TYR A 123 -8.47 10.30 7.99
N GLY A 124 -8.61 11.46 8.64
CA GLY A 124 -9.12 11.53 10.00
C GLY A 124 -10.51 10.94 10.22
N LYS A 125 -11.49 11.25 9.39
CA LYS A 125 -12.88 10.83 9.60
C LYS A 125 -13.43 9.85 8.57
N CYS A 126 -12.75 9.61 7.48
CA CYS A 126 -13.27 8.78 6.39
C CYS A 126 -12.54 7.46 6.24
N VAL A 127 -12.66 6.60 7.25
CA VAL A 127 -12.14 5.23 7.19
C VAL A 127 -12.81 4.46 6.04
N LYS A 128 -14.12 4.68 5.83
CA LYS A 128 -14.86 4.04 4.73
C LYS A 128 -14.34 4.43 3.36
N CYS A 129 -13.83 5.64 3.20
CA CYS A 129 -13.28 6.10 1.92
C CYS A 129 -12.00 5.34 1.56
N LEU A 130 -11.14 5.06 2.52
CA LEU A 130 -9.95 4.26 2.31
C LEU A 130 -10.30 2.83 1.91
N ALA A 131 -11.19 2.21 2.67
CA ALA A 131 -11.64 0.85 2.38
C ALA A 131 -12.30 0.76 1.01
N GLY A 132 -13.17 1.73 0.69
CA GLY A 132 -13.85 1.78 -0.60
C GLY A 132 -12.92 1.95 -1.77
N THR A 133 -11.85 2.72 -1.62
CA THR A 133 -10.86 2.90 -2.67
C THR A 133 -10.16 1.58 -3.02
N PHE A 134 -9.72 0.85 -2.02
CA PHE A 134 -9.10 -0.46 -2.25
C PHE A 134 -10.09 -1.46 -2.83
N GLU A 135 -11.27 -1.58 -2.24
CA GLU A 135 -12.30 -2.54 -2.68
C GLU A 135 -12.81 -2.23 -4.08
N GLY A 136 -12.91 -0.95 -4.43
CA GLY A 136 -13.25 -0.55 -5.79
C GLY A 136 -12.23 -1.05 -6.81
N GLY A 137 -10.94 -0.91 -6.49
CA GLY A 137 -9.86 -1.44 -7.34
C GLY A 137 -9.85 -2.95 -7.40
N TRP A 138 -10.16 -3.62 -6.29
CA TRP A 138 -10.17 -5.07 -6.19
C TRP A 138 -11.10 -5.74 -7.21
N ARG A 139 -12.18 -5.08 -7.60
CA ARG A 139 -13.12 -5.62 -8.58
C ARG A 139 -12.55 -5.79 -9.98
N TYR A 140 -11.53 -5.03 -10.32
CA TYR A 140 -10.99 -4.92 -11.68
C TYR A 140 -9.64 -5.61 -11.87
N VAL A 141 -9.18 -6.36 -10.88
CA VAL A 141 -7.88 -7.02 -10.92
C VAL A 141 -8.04 -8.53 -11.08
N GLN A 142 -6.98 -9.18 -11.50
CA GLN A 142 -6.97 -10.64 -11.65
C GLN A 142 -6.79 -11.29 -10.28
N LYS A 143 -7.78 -12.08 -9.84
CA LYS A 143 -7.71 -12.81 -8.56
C LYS A 143 -6.97 -14.13 -8.71
N TRP A 144 -6.38 -14.53 -7.64
CA TRP A 144 -5.65 -15.78 -7.57
C TRP A 144 -6.24 -16.74 -6.54
#